data_038ef8563b64d21bbbbb16d0a4b75fe7
#
_entry.id   038ef8563b64d21bbbbb16d0a4b75fe7
#
_cell.length_a   1.000
_cell.length_b   1.000
_cell.length_c   1.000
_cell.angle_alpha   90.00
_cell.angle_beta   90.00
_cell.angle_gamma   90.00
#
_symmetry.space_group_name_H-M   'P 1'
#
loop_
_entity.id
_entity.type
_entity.pdbx_description
1 polymer ?
#
loop_
_entity_poly.entity_id
_entity_poly.type
_entity_poly.pdbx_seq_one_letter_code
_entity_poly.pdbx_strand_id
1 'polypeptide(L)'
;MGMGKDVLDWFTIQAHSLTFTAIGMLLATIFAVLTWARGWTLPRRLWHSLIRYRPRIPRKTLSVWPVRRYPLLSDQRWRMASVGDLQAMQIVSEWQVTNMAKEAIHIHRARIVRPRKARADGDVYVIDPQTNLAGDGMLAPKSFAEVITQFFVHPPVCQAGEDFKAKIVFTDQFGNKHKTKWIVFKYY
;
A
#
# COMPACT_ATOMS: atom_id res chain seq x y z
N MET A 1 67.14 -1.29 30.63
CA MET A 1 67.36 -1.79 29.27
C MET A 1 66.05 -2.15 28.65
N GLY A 2 65.15 -1.17 28.32
CA GLY A 2 63.78 -1.37 27.87
C GLY A 2 63.32 -0.39 26.79
N MET A 3 64.08 0.67 26.47
CA MET A 3 63.65 1.70 25.53
C MET A 3 63.69 1.33 24.03
N GLY A 4 64.30 0.22 23.67
CA GLY A 4 64.46 -0.19 22.27
C GLY A 4 63.22 -0.90 21.65
N LYS A 5 62.39 -1.56 22.46
CA LYS A 5 61.25 -2.29 21.97
C LYS A 5 60.06 -1.37 21.64
N ASP A 6 59.81 -0.36 22.48
CA ASP A 6 58.67 0.53 22.30
C ASP A 6 58.84 1.41 21.07
N VAL A 7 60.06 1.75 20.69
CA VAL A 7 60.36 2.53 19.48
C VAL A 7 60.15 1.70 18.20
N LEU A 8 60.54 0.42 18.23
CA LEU A 8 60.31 -0.51 17.12
C LEU A 8 58.84 -0.80 16.89
N ASP A 9 58.06 -1.00 17.96
CA ASP A 9 56.64 -1.20 17.89
C ASP A 9 55.89 0.02 17.36
N TRP A 10 56.34 1.23 17.76
CA TRP A 10 55.78 2.47 17.24
C TRP A 10 56.01 2.64 15.72
N PHE A 11 57.20 2.32 15.22
CA PHE A 11 57.50 2.34 13.79
C PHE A 11 56.75 1.30 12.99
N THR A 12 56.50 0.12 13.52
CA THR A 12 55.71 -0.92 12.87
C THR A 12 54.25 -0.53 12.76
N ILE A 13 53.65 0.06 13.81
CA ILE A 13 52.27 0.55 13.79
C ILE A 13 52.09 1.68 12.77
N GLN A 14 53.02 2.63 12.70
CA GLN A 14 52.97 3.71 11.69
C GLN A 14 53.16 3.19 10.27
N ALA A 15 54.06 2.22 10.05
CA ALA A 15 54.26 1.62 8.72
C ALA A 15 52.99 0.90 8.24
N HIS A 16 52.28 0.20 9.13
CA HIS A 16 51.02 -0.42 8.78
C HIS A 16 49.91 0.59 8.48
N SER A 17 49.83 1.69 9.22
CA SER A 17 48.85 2.77 8.95
C SER A 17 49.07 3.46 7.61
N LEU A 18 50.32 3.71 7.24
CA LEU A 18 50.71 4.30 5.98
C LEU A 18 50.41 3.36 4.78
N THR A 19 50.66 2.04 4.94
CA THR A 19 50.32 1.06 3.89
C THR A 19 48.83 0.94 3.68
N PHE A 20 48.01 0.94 4.74
CA PHE A 20 46.54 0.93 4.61
C PHE A 20 46.01 2.20 3.93
N THR A 21 46.58 3.37 4.26
CA THR A 21 46.21 4.65 3.63
C THR A 21 46.59 4.66 2.16
N ALA A 22 47.79 4.16 1.81
CA ALA A 22 48.25 4.09 0.42
C ALA A 22 47.39 3.13 -0.42
N ILE A 23 47.03 1.96 0.13
CA ILE A 23 46.11 1.00 -0.51
C ILE A 23 44.72 1.62 -0.70
N GLY A 24 44.21 2.32 0.29
CA GLY A 24 42.93 3.02 0.21
C GLY A 24 42.90 4.09 -0.90
N MET A 25 43.97 4.90 -0.99
CA MET A 25 44.11 5.89 -2.06
C MET A 25 44.25 5.24 -3.45
N LEU A 26 44.98 4.14 -3.56
CA LEU A 26 45.13 3.43 -4.81
C LEU A 26 43.80 2.84 -5.30
N LEU A 27 43.05 2.22 -4.43
CA LEU A 27 41.70 1.72 -4.72
C LEU A 27 40.74 2.82 -5.13
N ALA A 28 40.76 3.96 -4.42
CA ALA A 28 39.93 5.10 -4.75
C ALA A 28 40.28 5.68 -6.13
N THR A 29 41.56 5.76 -6.46
CA THR A 29 42.06 6.24 -7.77
C THR A 29 41.68 5.28 -8.89
N ILE A 30 41.84 3.98 -8.68
CA ILE A 30 41.44 2.93 -9.66
C ILE A 30 39.93 3.03 -9.89
N PHE A 31 39.12 3.19 -8.82
CA PHE A 31 37.69 3.33 -8.94
C PHE A 31 37.29 4.61 -9.68
N ALA A 32 37.97 5.72 -9.41
CA ALA A 32 37.75 7.00 -10.11
C ALA A 32 38.14 6.89 -11.61
N VAL A 33 39.25 6.25 -11.93
CA VAL A 33 39.70 6.04 -13.33
C VAL A 33 38.75 5.09 -14.06
N LEU A 34 38.32 4.00 -13.43
CA LEU A 34 37.38 3.07 -14.03
C LEU A 34 35.99 3.71 -14.26
N THR A 35 35.55 4.56 -13.37
CA THR A 35 34.30 5.30 -13.57
C THR A 35 34.43 6.35 -14.66
N TRP A 36 35.59 6.99 -14.76
CA TRP A 36 35.91 7.96 -15.83
C TRP A 36 36.12 7.28 -17.19
N ALA A 37 36.89 6.19 -17.26
CA ALA A 37 37.16 5.47 -18.50
C ALA A 37 35.94 4.74 -19.09
N ARG A 38 35.00 4.30 -18.25
CA ARG A 38 33.68 3.79 -18.67
C ARG A 38 32.72 4.88 -19.10
N GLY A 39 33.20 6.11 -19.23
CA GLY A 39 32.46 7.27 -19.71
C GLY A 39 31.06 7.33 -19.13
N TRP A 40 30.84 8.10 -18.14
CA TRP A 40 29.56 8.60 -17.55
C TRP A 40 28.24 7.86 -17.90
N THR A 41 28.31 6.69 -18.53
CA THR A 41 27.13 5.91 -18.94
C THR A 41 26.45 5.21 -17.76
N LEU A 42 27.21 4.82 -16.73
CA LEU A 42 26.67 4.18 -15.53
C LEU A 42 25.80 5.14 -14.68
N PRO A 43 26.27 6.34 -14.32
CA PRO A 43 25.42 7.29 -13.59
C PRO A 43 24.21 7.71 -14.41
N ARG A 44 24.35 7.88 -15.73
CA ARG A 44 23.24 8.23 -16.62
C ARG A 44 22.21 7.12 -16.72
N ARG A 45 22.64 5.84 -16.81
CA ARG A 45 21.72 4.69 -16.80
C ARG A 45 21.04 4.51 -15.46
N LEU A 46 21.75 4.66 -14.35
CA LEU A 46 21.18 4.64 -13.00
C LEU A 46 20.22 5.83 -12.80
N TRP A 47 20.60 7.02 -13.28
CA TRP A 47 19.73 8.21 -13.23
C TRP A 47 18.47 8.02 -14.07
N HIS A 48 18.57 7.45 -15.29
CA HIS A 48 17.41 7.13 -16.11
C HIS A 48 16.55 6.03 -15.51
N SER A 49 17.14 5.05 -14.84
CA SER A 49 16.38 4.02 -14.12
C SER A 49 15.72 4.58 -12.87
N LEU A 50 16.38 5.45 -12.13
CA LEU A 50 15.81 6.17 -10.97
C LEU A 50 14.70 7.14 -11.39
N ILE A 51 14.84 7.82 -12.54
CA ILE A 51 13.78 8.69 -13.08
C ILE A 51 12.59 7.86 -13.60
N ARG A 52 12.83 6.71 -14.22
CA ARG A 52 11.76 5.76 -14.57
C ARG A 52 11.09 5.16 -13.33
N TYR A 53 11.83 5.00 -12.25
CA TYR A 53 11.33 4.60 -10.93
C TYR A 53 10.90 5.79 -10.06
N ARG A 54 10.58 6.94 -10.63
CA ARG A 54 9.79 7.91 -9.86
C ARG A 54 8.57 7.14 -9.38
N PRO A 55 8.45 6.87 -8.06
CA PRO A 55 7.25 6.27 -7.54
C PRO A 55 6.14 7.21 -8.01
N ARG A 56 5.25 6.71 -8.87
CA ARG A 56 4.05 7.47 -9.24
C ARG A 56 3.39 7.75 -7.91
N ILE A 57 3.53 8.97 -7.42
CA ILE A 57 2.81 9.42 -6.23
C ILE A 57 1.37 9.08 -6.55
N PRO A 58 0.73 8.15 -5.84
CA PRO A 58 -0.62 7.75 -6.17
C PRO A 58 -1.46 9.00 -6.09
N ARG A 59 -1.87 9.54 -7.22
CA ARG A 59 -2.81 10.66 -7.26
C ARG A 59 -4.03 10.14 -6.52
N LYS A 60 -4.46 10.84 -5.46
CA LYS A 60 -5.73 10.56 -4.82
C LYS A 60 -6.83 10.87 -5.84
N THR A 61 -7.12 9.90 -6.67
CA THR A 61 -8.17 10.02 -7.68
C THR A 61 -9.54 9.75 -7.08
N LEU A 62 -9.61 8.93 -6.03
CA LEU A 62 -10.84 8.64 -5.31
C LEU A 62 -10.74 9.04 -3.84
N SER A 63 -11.79 9.66 -3.33
CA SER A 63 -12.03 9.87 -1.91
C SER A 63 -13.12 8.90 -1.45
N VAL A 64 -12.84 8.03 -0.50
CA VAL A 64 -13.74 6.96 -0.04
C VAL A 64 -14.06 7.18 1.43
N TRP A 65 -15.34 7.35 1.74
CA TRP A 65 -15.85 7.55 3.09
C TRP A 65 -16.99 6.57 3.39
N PRO A 66 -17.06 6.02 4.62
CA PRO A 66 -18.22 5.22 5.01
C PRO A 66 -19.46 6.10 5.09
N VAL A 67 -20.56 5.66 4.53
CA VAL A 67 -21.85 6.32 4.69
C VAL A 67 -22.31 6.18 6.14
N ARG A 68 -22.93 7.21 6.68
CA ARG A 68 -23.56 7.22 8.00
C ARG A 68 -24.91 7.91 7.89
N ARG A 69 -25.92 7.16 7.50
CA ARG A 69 -27.28 7.71 7.36
C ARG A 69 -27.99 7.84 8.70
N TYR A 70 -27.70 6.92 9.62
CA TYR A 70 -28.37 6.87 10.91
C TYR A 70 -27.35 6.88 12.04
N PRO A 71 -27.52 7.77 13.06
CA PRO A 71 -26.59 7.82 14.19
C PRO A 71 -26.60 6.55 15.05
N LEU A 72 -27.71 5.79 15.05
CA LEU A 72 -27.90 4.59 15.86
C LEU A 72 -27.65 3.28 15.09
N LEU A 73 -27.79 3.29 13.76
CA LEU A 73 -27.56 2.11 12.91
C LEU A 73 -26.30 2.35 12.07
N SER A 74 -25.30 1.54 12.29
CA SER A 74 -24.11 1.56 11.46
C SER A 74 -24.45 0.98 10.10
N ASP A 75 -24.22 1.76 9.02
CA ASP A 75 -24.31 1.26 7.64
C ASP A 75 -23.15 0.31 7.29
N GLN A 76 -22.31 0.06 8.27
CA GLN A 76 -21.20 -0.88 8.24
C GLN A 76 -21.56 -2.08 9.11
N ARG A 77 -22.02 -3.17 8.49
CA ARG A 77 -22.61 -4.31 9.19
C ARG A 77 -21.95 -5.61 8.81
N TRP A 78 -22.05 -6.56 9.71
CA TRP A 78 -21.67 -7.94 9.44
C TRP A 78 -22.63 -8.91 10.14
N ARG A 79 -22.74 -10.13 9.59
CA ARG A 79 -23.52 -11.21 10.18
C ARG A 79 -22.89 -12.55 9.86
N MET A 80 -23.31 -13.58 10.58
CA MET A 80 -23.06 -14.96 10.19
C MET A 80 -23.99 -15.30 9.01
N ALA A 81 -23.44 -15.94 8.01
CA ALA A 81 -24.15 -16.42 6.83
C ALA A 81 -23.68 -17.84 6.48
N SER A 82 -24.56 -18.63 5.89
CA SER A 82 -24.21 -19.92 5.30
C SER A 82 -23.96 -19.74 3.81
N VAL A 83 -22.83 -20.22 3.33
CA VAL A 83 -22.50 -20.29 1.91
C VAL A 83 -22.34 -21.77 1.57
N GLY A 84 -23.39 -22.37 1.03
CA GLY A 84 -23.51 -23.84 0.98
C GLY A 84 -23.51 -24.42 2.39
N ASP A 85 -22.68 -25.42 2.64
CA ASP A 85 -22.53 -26.08 3.95
C ASP A 85 -21.52 -25.36 4.88
N LEU A 86 -20.94 -24.25 4.43
CA LEU A 86 -19.90 -23.55 5.17
C LEU A 86 -20.47 -22.32 5.86
N GLN A 87 -20.09 -22.14 7.14
CA GLN A 87 -20.33 -20.89 7.83
C GLN A 87 -19.32 -19.85 7.39
N ALA A 88 -19.81 -18.67 7.01
CA ALA A 88 -19.01 -17.52 6.61
C ALA A 88 -19.48 -16.26 7.36
N MET A 89 -18.60 -15.31 7.47
CA MET A 89 -18.90 -13.97 7.95
C MET A 89 -19.20 -13.09 6.75
N GLN A 90 -20.47 -12.68 6.58
CA GLN A 90 -20.88 -11.75 5.55
C GLN A 90 -20.72 -10.32 6.08
N ILE A 91 -19.96 -9.50 5.37
CA ILE A 91 -19.72 -8.11 5.70
C ILE A 91 -20.30 -7.26 4.58
N VAL A 92 -21.21 -6.38 4.93
CA VAL A 92 -21.83 -5.43 3.99
C VAL A 92 -21.48 -4.02 4.44
N SER A 93 -21.09 -3.18 3.50
CA SER A 93 -20.74 -1.80 3.78
C SER A 93 -21.13 -0.85 2.66
N GLU A 94 -21.57 0.32 3.06
CA GLU A 94 -21.97 1.40 2.18
C GLU A 94 -20.94 2.53 2.23
N TRP A 95 -20.58 3.04 1.07
CA TRP A 95 -19.53 4.03 0.90
C TRP A 95 -20.00 5.18 0.04
N GLN A 96 -19.63 6.37 0.43
CA GLN A 96 -19.66 7.51 -0.45
C GLN A 96 -18.29 7.63 -1.12
N VAL A 97 -18.25 7.44 -2.42
CA VAL A 97 -17.02 7.53 -3.21
C VAL A 97 -17.11 8.74 -4.12
N THR A 98 -16.12 9.62 -4.02
CA THR A 98 -16.02 10.81 -4.88
C THR A 98 -14.88 10.64 -5.85
N ASN A 99 -15.15 10.76 -7.13
CA ASN A 99 -14.14 10.84 -8.17
C ASN A 99 -13.57 12.25 -8.24
N MET A 100 -12.33 12.42 -7.81
CA MET A 100 -11.62 13.72 -7.84
C MET A 100 -10.84 13.93 -9.15
N ALA A 101 -10.79 12.95 -10.04
CA ALA A 101 -10.08 13.03 -11.31
C ALA A 101 -10.88 13.80 -12.35
N LYS A 102 -10.20 14.13 -13.46
CA LYS A 102 -10.82 14.73 -14.65
C LYS A 102 -11.43 13.69 -15.61
N GLU A 103 -11.19 12.42 -15.35
CA GLU A 103 -11.60 11.29 -16.18
C GLU A 103 -12.57 10.41 -15.40
N ALA A 104 -13.40 9.65 -16.11
CA ALA A 104 -14.26 8.66 -15.49
C ALA A 104 -13.39 7.54 -14.86
N ILE A 105 -13.79 7.10 -13.68
CA ILE A 105 -13.08 6.05 -12.94
C ILE A 105 -14.01 4.88 -12.71
N HIS A 106 -13.55 3.69 -13.05
CA HIS A 106 -14.21 2.43 -12.73
C HIS A 106 -13.58 1.83 -11.46
N ILE A 107 -14.40 1.51 -10.47
CA ILE A 107 -13.95 0.76 -9.30
C ILE A 107 -13.95 -0.72 -9.66
N HIS A 108 -12.76 -1.25 -9.84
CA HIS A 108 -12.58 -2.63 -10.30
C HIS A 108 -12.73 -3.65 -9.17
N ARG A 109 -12.30 -3.29 -7.94
CA ARG A 109 -12.19 -4.27 -6.84
C ARG A 109 -12.20 -3.60 -5.48
N ALA A 110 -12.82 -4.26 -4.51
CA ALA A 110 -12.62 -3.98 -3.08
C ALA A 110 -11.99 -5.20 -2.39
N ARG A 111 -11.12 -4.97 -1.42
CA ARG A 111 -10.46 -6.04 -0.66
C ARG A 111 -10.29 -5.64 0.80
N ILE A 112 -10.62 -6.55 1.72
CA ILE A 112 -10.21 -6.45 3.12
C ILE A 112 -8.72 -6.79 3.20
N VAL A 113 -7.90 -5.86 3.71
CA VAL A 113 -6.44 -6.03 3.83
C VAL A 113 -5.98 -6.19 5.28
N ARG A 114 -6.80 -5.80 6.23
CA ARG A 114 -6.56 -5.94 7.67
C ARG A 114 -7.87 -6.21 8.41
N PRO A 115 -7.88 -7.08 9.40
CA PRO A 115 -6.78 -7.96 9.82
C PRO A 115 -6.44 -9.01 8.74
N ARG A 116 -5.22 -9.54 8.76
CA ARG A 116 -4.79 -10.50 7.72
C ARG A 116 -5.63 -11.77 7.67
N LYS A 117 -6.14 -12.23 8.82
CA LYS A 117 -7.00 -13.43 8.95
C LYS A 117 -8.37 -13.26 8.26
N ALA A 118 -8.83 -12.01 8.08
CA ALA A 118 -10.08 -11.68 7.39
C ALA A 118 -9.88 -11.22 5.94
N ARG A 119 -8.72 -11.51 5.35
CA ARG A 119 -8.42 -11.06 3.99
C ARG A 119 -9.35 -11.73 2.98
N ALA A 120 -10.18 -10.93 2.33
CA ALA A 120 -11.14 -11.37 1.34
C ALA A 120 -11.28 -10.32 0.24
N ASP A 121 -11.56 -10.76 -0.97
CA ASP A 121 -12.04 -9.92 -2.05
C ASP A 121 -13.55 -9.78 -1.93
N GLY A 122 -14.08 -8.63 -2.31
CA GLY A 122 -15.50 -8.33 -2.21
C GLY A 122 -16.06 -7.85 -3.53
N ASP A 123 -17.34 -8.11 -3.69
CA ASP A 123 -18.13 -7.56 -4.77
C ASP A 123 -18.35 -6.07 -4.54
N VAL A 124 -18.38 -5.29 -5.63
CA VAL A 124 -18.53 -3.85 -5.62
C VAL A 124 -19.71 -3.48 -6.50
N TYR A 125 -20.69 -2.83 -5.91
CA TYR A 125 -21.88 -2.34 -6.60
C TYR A 125 -21.93 -0.82 -6.48
N VAL A 126 -21.80 -0.13 -7.60
CA VAL A 126 -21.97 1.33 -7.65
C VAL A 126 -23.44 1.62 -7.88
N ILE A 127 -24.04 2.40 -6.99
CA ILE A 127 -25.45 2.76 -7.08
C ILE A 127 -25.57 4.04 -7.91
N ASP A 128 -26.31 3.98 -8.98
CA ASP A 128 -26.66 5.14 -9.78
C ASP A 128 -27.61 6.04 -8.96
N PRO A 129 -27.25 7.29 -8.70
CA PRO A 129 -28.07 8.19 -7.89
C PRO A 129 -29.42 8.57 -8.54
N GLN A 130 -29.55 8.37 -9.85
CA GLN A 130 -30.78 8.69 -10.58
C GLN A 130 -31.78 7.54 -10.59
N THR A 131 -31.28 6.33 -10.85
CA THR A 131 -32.13 5.14 -10.99
C THR A 131 -32.20 4.30 -9.71
N ASN A 132 -31.31 4.55 -8.76
CA ASN A 132 -31.14 3.77 -7.54
C ASN A 132 -30.83 2.27 -7.81
N LEU A 133 -30.37 1.94 -8.99
CA LEU A 133 -29.97 0.61 -9.41
C LEU A 133 -28.45 0.46 -9.40
N ALA A 134 -27.99 -0.77 -9.29
CA ALA A 134 -26.57 -1.06 -9.45
C ALA A 134 -26.13 -0.79 -10.90
N GLY A 135 -25.21 0.16 -11.05
CA GLY A 135 -24.63 0.51 -12.34
C GLY A 135 -23.39 -0.30 -12.67
N ASP A 136 -22.75 0.04 -13.76
CA ASP A 136 -21.54 -0.62 -14.32
C ASP A 136 -20.25 -0.36 -13.54
N GLY A 137 -20.33 0.31 -12.39
CA GLY A 137 -19.16 0.65 -11.58
C GLY A 137 -18.41 1.91 -12.02
N MET A 138 -18.91 2.63 -13.03
CA MET A 138 -18.30 3.86 -13.52
C MET A 138 -18.71 5.07 -12.67
N LEU A 139 -17.71 5.84 -12.26
CA LEU A 139 -17.93 7.17 -11.66
C LEU A 139 -17.53 8.25 -12.65
N ALA A 140 -18.47 9.11 -12.98
CA ALA A 140 -18.22 10.26 -13.85
C ALA A 140 -17.14 11.19 -13.25
N PRO A 141 -16.47 12.01 -14.06
CA PRO A 141 -15.49 12.99 -13.58
C PRO A 141 -16.12 13.94 -12.57
N LYS A 142 -15.38 14.23 -11.49
CA LYS A 142 -15.81 15.18 -10.44
C LYS A 142 -17.17 14.89 -9.80
N SER A 143 -17.66 13.65 -9.92
CA SER A 143 -18.92 13.19 -9.35
C SER A 143 -18.72 12.38 -8.08
N PHE A 144 -19.80 12.11 -7.38
CA PHE A 144 -19.85 11.14 -6.30
C PHE A 144 -20.92 10.08 -6.60
N ALA A 145 -20.72 8.90 -6.02
CA ALA A 145 -21.72 7.84 -6.04
C ALA A 145 -21.70 7.08 -4.72
N GLU A 146 -22.79 6.40 -4.44
CA GLU A 146 -22.86 5.43 -3.37
C GLU A 146 -22.36 4.08 -3.89
N VAL A 147 -21.55 3.43 -3.09
CA VAL A 147 -20.95 2.15 -3.43
C VAL A 147 -21.24 1.17 -2.30
N ILE A 148 -21.86 0.05 -2.65
CA ILE A 148 -22.06 -1.06 -1.71
C ILE A 148 -20.95 -2.08 -1.95
N THR A 149 -20.35 -2.56 -0.88
CA THR A 149 -19.40 -3.68 -0.96
C THR A 149 -19.87 -4.83 -0.08
N GLN A 150 -19.71 -6.04 -0.61
CA GLN A 150 -20.05 -7.27 0.08
C GLN A 150 -18.84 -8.20 0.11
N PHE A 151 -18.51 -8.71 1.28
CA PHE A 151 -17.40 -9.65 1.48
C PHE A 151 -17.90 -10.89 2.20
N PHE A 152 -17.36 -12.03 1.83
CA PHE A 152 -17.52 -13.29 2.56
C PHE A 152 -16.16 -13.72 3.09
N VAL A 153 -16.04 -13.84 4.42
CA VAL A 153 -14.83 -14.26 5.10
C VAL A 153 -15.04 -15.66 5.66
N HIS A 154 -14.25 -16.61 5.17
CA HIS A 154 -14.27 -17.98 5.63
C HIS A 154 -12.84 -18.43 6.00
N PRO A 155 -12.64 -19.08 7.18
CA PRO A 155 -13.61 -19.22 8.28
C PRO A 155 -13.93 -17.88 8.94
N PRO A 156 -15.05 -17.78 9.70
CA PRO A 156 -15.39 -16.58 10.45
C PRO A 156 -14.27 -16.20 11.42
N VAL A 157 -14.00 -14.90 11.53
CA VAL A 157 -12.89 -14.38 12.38
C VAL A 157 -13.36 -13.71 13.66
N CYS A 158 -14.67 -13.51 13.81
CA CYS A 158 -15.34 -12.97 14.99
C CYS A 158 -16.54 -13.84 15.34
N GLN A 159 -16.95 -13.80 16.61
CA GLN A 159 -18.17 -14.44 17.09
C GLN A 159 -19.39 -13.52 16.89
N ALA A 160 -20.57 -14.12 16.82
CA ALA A 160 -21.83 -13.35 16.75
C ALA A 160 -21.92 -12.40 17.96
N GLY A 161 -22.34 -11.16 17.69
CA GLY A 161 -22.45 -10.09 18.70
C GLY A 161 -21.19 -9.23 18.87
N GLU A 162 -20.04 -9.63 18.33
CA GLU A 162 -18.82 -8.86 18.46
C GLU A 162 -18.68 -7.79 17.37
N ASP A 163 -18.01 -6.69 17.70
CA ASP A 163 -17.61 -5.67 16.73
C ASP A 163 -16.39 -6.15 15.91
N PHE A 164 -16.50 -6.02 14.60
CA PHE A 164 -15.38 -6.33 13.69
C PHE A 164 -14.71 -5.07 13.17
N LYS A 165 -13.40 -4.97 13.26
CA LYS A 165 -12.62 -3.85 12.73
C LYS A 165 -11.82 -4.26 11.52
N ALA A 166 -11.95 -3.50 10.42
CA ALA A 166 -11.21 -3.78 9.20
C ALA A 166 -10.69 -2.53 8.49
N LYS A 167 -9.71 -2.74 7.62
CA LYS A 167 -9.29 -1.78 6.58
C LYS A 167 -9.59 -2.38 5.22
N ILE A 168 -10.22 -1.58 4.36
CA ILE A 168 -10.57 -1.95 2.99
C ILE A 168 -9.70 -1.14 2.04
N VAL A 169 -9.38 -1.72 0.90
CA VAL A 169 -8.68 -1.08 -0.22
C VAL A 169 -9.55 -1.22 -1.44
N PHE A 170 -9.90 -0.11 -2.03
CA PHE A 170 -10.51 -0.04 -3.35
C PHE A 170 -9.40 0.08 -4.40
N THR A 171 -9.56 -0.62 -5.51
CA THR A 171 -8.63 -0.57 -6.63
C THR A 171 -9.40 -0.11 -7.86
N ASP A 172 -8.90 0.92 -8.54
CA ASP A 172 -9.47 1.44 -9.77
C ASP A 172 -8.93 0.70 -11.01
N GLN A 173 -9.48 0.98 -12.19
CA GLN A 173 -9.07 0.37 -13.46
C GLN A 173 -7.59 0.64 -13.81
N PHE A 174 -6.98 1.65 -13.23
CA PHE A 174 -5.56 1.98 -13.44
C PHE A 174 -4.64 1.27 -12.42
N GLY A 175 -5.22 0.47 -11.50
CA GLY A 175 -4.49 -0.23 -10.44
C GLY A 175 -4.11 0.65 -9.25
N ASN A 176 -4.61 1.90 -9.16
CA ASN A 176 -4.38 2.74 -8.00
C ASN A 176 -5.16 2.21 -6.79
N LYS A 177 -4.53 2.27 -5.62
CA LYS A 177 -5.06 1.73 -4.37
C LYS A 177 -5.51 2.84 -3.43
N HIS A 178 -6.80 2.86 -3.14
CA HIS A 178 -7.44 3.81 -2.25
C HIS A 178 -7.78 3.13 -0.93
N LYS A 179 -6.99 3.44 0.12
CA LYS A 179 -7.09 2.79 1.44
C LYS A 179 -8.05 3.54 2.34
N THR A 180 -8.96 2.82 3.00
CA THR A 180 -9.79 3.39 4.06
C THR A 180 -9.01 3.55 5.37
N LYS A 181 -9.55 4.33 6.30
CA LYS A 181 -9.20 4.26 7.72
C LYS A 181 -9.69 2.93 8.30
N TRP A 182 -9.42 2.68 9.58
CA TRP A 182 -10.06 1.59 10.30
C TRP A 182 -11.56 1.84 10.40
N ILE A 183 -12.35 0.84 10.01
CA ILE A 183 -13.81 0.86 10.06
C ILE A 183 -14.26 -0.19 11.05
N VAL A 184 -15.28 0.15 11.83
CA VAL A 184 -15.95 -0.77 12.75
C VAL A 184 -17.24 -1.24 12.09
N PHE A 185 -17.39 -2.53 11.99
CA PHE A 185 -18.61 -3.20 11.52
C PHE A 185 -19.35 -3.74 12.72
N LYS A 186 -20.62 -3.41 12.80
CA LYS A 186 -21.51 -3.88 13.86
C LYS A 186 -22.17 -5.18 13.47
N TYR A 187 -22.35 -6.07 14.44
CA TYR A 187 -23.16 -7.28 14.24
C TYR A 187 -24.65 -6.91 14.18
N TYR A 188 -25.41 -7.55 13.28
CA TYR A 188 -26.86 -7.35 13.15
C TYR A 188 -27.62 -8.64 12.88
#